data_48374bfc92cd2a8f893533ae937df21c
#
_entry.id   48374bfc92cd2a8f893533ae937df21c
#
_cell.length_a   1.000
_cell.length_b   1.000
_cell.length_c   1.000
_cell.angle_alpha   90.00
_cell.angle_beta   90.00
_cell.angle_gamma   90.00
#
_symmetry.space_group_name_H-M   'P 1'
#
loop_
_entity.id
_entity.type
_entity.pdbx_description
1 polymer ?
#
loop_
_entity_poly.entity_id
_entity_poly.type
_entity_poly.pdbx_seq_one_letter_code
_entity_poly.pdbx_strand_id
1 'polypeptide(L)'
;MWVALPLCLLSTLLATGSALQCEVCASREQSCSGPLQPCAPSEGTCITVVAEMRLDGNSFYYTGKSCLQPKNCEPGPFSLTYPHNVTVLANIACCDTDGCNAGAIPVPTVSSVPNGRQCPSFLRVGSYFWNGKGVLACTGAEDHCVVESGILALGNIILRNTAARCGSPGACVKRLLLKKYAKGVVEILSQAKCYPAPRAGGGIGEP
;
A
#
# COMPACT_ATOMS: atom_id res chain seq x y z
N MET A 1 -66.64 -25.38 -24.72
CA MET A 1 -65.60 -24.36 -25.06
C MET A 1 -64.56 -24.34 -23.98
N TRP A 2 -63.41 -24.94 -24.23
CA TRP A 2 -62.29 -24.96 -23.28
C TRP A 2 -61.33 -23.87 -23.71
N VAL A 3 -61.13 -22.87 -22.84
CA VAL A 3 -60.15 -21.79 -23.04
C VAL A 3 -58.85 -22.25 -22.44
N ALA A 4 -57.88 -22.59 -23.28
CA ALA A 4 -56.52 -22.87 -22.85
C ALA A 4 -55.78 -21.54 -22.57
N LEU A 5 -55.41 -21.31 -21.33
CA LEU A 5 -54.47 -20.24 -20.93
C LEU A 5 -53.05 -20.64 -21.36
N PRO A 6 -52.34 -19.81 -22.13
CA PRO A 6 -50.90 -20.01 -22.34
C PRO A 6 -50.15 -19.58 -21.04
N LEU A 7 -49.49 -20.53 -20.40
CA LEU A 7 -48.47 -20.24 -19.35
C LEU A 7 -47.28 -19.62 -20.04
N CYS A 8 -47.14 -18.28 -19.96
CA CYS A 8 -45.90 -17.60 -20.23
C CYS A 8 -44.93 -17.90 -19.11
N LEU A 9 -44.07 -18.88 -19.30
CA LEU A 9 -42.85 -19.06 -18.52
C LEU A 9 -41.89 -17.87 -18.82
N LEU A 10 -41.96 -16.84 -18.00
CA LEU A 10 -40.90 -15.84 -17.92
C LEU A 10 -39.68 -16.52 -17.31
N SER A 11 -38.83 -17.09 -18.15
CA SER A 11 -37.44 -17.42 -17.79
C SER A 11 -36.69 -16.10 -17.58
N THR A 12 -36.68 -15.60 -16.37
CA THR A 12 -35.73 -14.58 -15.95
C THR A 12 -34.34 -15.20 -16.06
N LEU A 13 -33.65 -14.93 -17.17
CA LEU A 13 -32.22 -15.10 -17.29
C LEU A 13 -31.58 -14.16 -16.25
N LEU A 14 -31.42 -14.66 -15.03
CA LEU A 14 -30.49 -14.09 -14.08
C LEU A 14 -29.11 -14.22 -14.73
N ALA A 15 -28.65 -13.15 -15.37
CA ALA A 15 -27.27 -13.00 -15.70
C ALA A 15 -26.51 -12.97 -14.37
N THR A 16 -26.10 -14.15 -13.89
CA THR A 16 -25.12 -14.28 -12.84
C THR A 16 -23.80 -13.81 -13.41
N GLY A 17 -23.58 -12.49 -13.40
CA GLY A 17 -22.26 -11.97 -13.64
C GLY A 17 -21.33 -12.69 -12.65
N SER A 18 -20.41 -13.51 -13.16
CA SER A 18 -19.43 -14.17 -12.32
C SER A 18 -18.65 -13.09 -11.56
N ALA A 19 -18.60 -13.20 -10.24
CA ALA A 19 -17.78 -12.30 -9.44
C ALA A 19 -16.31 -12.45 -9.86
N LEU A 20 -15.59 -11.33 -9.98
CA LEU A 20 -14.16 -11.34 -10.23
C LEU A 20 -13.45 -12.27 -9.24
N GLN A 21 -12.55 -13.11 -9.72
CA GLN A 21 -11.76 -14.01 -8.91
C GLN A 21 -10.30 -13.58 -8.85
N CYS A 22 -9.77 -13.38 -7.65
CA CYS A 22 -8.38 -13.02 -7.44
C CYS A 22 -7.64 -14.11 -6.66
N GLU A 23 -6.35 -14.26 -6.93
CA GLU A 23 -5.47 -15.02 -6.06
C GLU A 23 -5.36 -14.31 -4.71
N VAL A 24 -5.54 -15.04 -3.59
CA VAL A 24 -5.49 -14.47 -2.23
C VAL A 24 -4.43 -15.18 -1.40
N CYS A 25 -3.39 -14.44 -1.05
CA CYS A 25 -2.30 -14.96 -0.21
C CYS A 25 -1.56 -13.83 0.51
N ALA A 26 -0.76 -14.19 1.50
CA ALA A 26 0.22 -13.33 2.13
C ALA A 26 1.43 -14.12 2.58
N SER A 27 2.63 -13.58 2.39
CA SER A 27 3.89 -14.20 2.82
C SER A 27 4.91 -13.15 3.28
N ARG A 28 5.98 -13.61 3.92
CA ARG A 28 7.17 -12.80 4.26
C ARG A 28 8.30 -13.03 3.25
N GLU A 29 7.96 -13.33 2.02
CA GLU A 29 8.86 -13.58 0.91
C GLU A 29 8.54 -12.63 -0.24
N GLN A 30 9.35 -12.67 -1.30
CA GLN A 30 9.17 -11.81 -2.48
C GLN A 30 7.98 -12.23 -3.36
N SER A 31 7.34 -13.34 -3.05
CA SER A 31 6.16 -13.82 -3.74
C SER A 31 5.29 -14.65 -2.81
N CYS A 32 4.03 -14.81 -3.18
CA CYS A 32 3.12 -15.78 -2.59
C CYS A 32 2.18 -16.35 -3.65
N SER A 33 1.64 -17.53 -3.37
CA SER A 33 0.61 -18.16 -4.18
C SER A 33 -0.50 -18.68 -3.27
N GLY A 34 -1.73 -18.59 -3.74
CA GLY A 34 -2.90 -19.02 -2.98
C GLY A 34 -4.07 -19.36 -3.89
N PRO A 35 -5.21 -19.78 -3.32
CA PRO A 35 -6.39 -20.10 -4.09
C PRO A 35 -7.02 -18.85 -4.71
N LEU A 36 -7.66 -19.02 -5.86
CA LEU A 36 -8.58 -18.04 -6.39
C LEU A 36 -9.80 -17.93 -5.48
N GLN A 37 -10.17 -16.70 -5.12
CA GLN A 37 -11.33 -16.41 -4.29
C GLN A 37 -12.23 -15.39 -4.98
N PRO A 38 -13.55 -15.56 -4.94
CA PRO A 38 -14.48 -14.59 -5.48
C PRO A 38 -14.43 -13.30 -4.67
N CYS A 39 -14.33 -12.18 -5.37
CA CYS A 39 -14.34 -10.86 -4.78
C CYS A 39 -15.76 -10.43 -4.37
N ALA A 40 -15.87 -9.57 -3.37
CA ALA A 40 -17.15 -8.96 -3.03
C ALA A 40 -17.64 -8.06 -4.18
N PRO A 41 -18.96 -7.82 -4.32
CA PRO A 41 -19.52 -7.03 -5.43
C PRO A 41 -18.93 -5.63 -5.60
N SER A 42 -18.40 -5.05 -4.53
CA SER A 42 -17.73 -3.74 -4.56
C SER A 42 -16.23 -3.80 -4.90
N GLU A 43 -15.66 -5.00 -4.96
CA GLU A 43 -14.23 -5.25 -5.17
C GLU A 43 -14.00 -5.74 -6.60
N GLY A 44 -13.91 -4.81 -7.52
CA GLY A 44 -13.73 -5.09 -8.96
C GLY A 44 -12.27 -5.09 -9.43
N THR A 45 -11.31 -5.26 -8.53
CA THR A 45 -9.88 -5.24 -8.87
C THR A 45 -9.11 -6.27 -8.05
N CYS A 46 -8.21 -6.99 -8.70
CA CYS A 46 -7.18 -7.79 -8.03
C CYS A 46 -5.95 -6.92 -7.76
N ILE A 47 -5.40 -7.03 -6.57
CA ILE A 47 -4.17 -6.33 -6.18
C ILE A 47 -3.06 -7.32 -5.86
N THR A 48 -1.84 -6.99 -6.27
CA THR A 48 -0.60 -7.56 -5.76
C THR A 48 0.24 -6.45 -5.16
N VAL A 49 0.74 -6.64 -3.96
CA VAL A 49 1.71 -5.76 -3.31
C VAL A 49 2.94 -6.57 -2.98
N VAL A 50 4.11 -6.10 -3.37
CA VAL A 50 5.40 -6.59 -2.87
C VAL A 50 6.11 -5.43 -2.19
N ALA A 51 6.69 -5.68 -1.03
CA ALA A 51 7.47 -4.70 -0.30
C ALA A 51 8.76 -5.33 0.25
N GLU A 52 9.83 -4.54 0.26
CA GLU A 52 11.10 -4.82 0.92
C GLU A 52 11.36 -3.71 1.94
N MET A 53 11.55 -4.09 3.19
CA MET A 53 12.05 -3.20 4.22
C MET A 53 13.52 -3.53 4.51
N ARG A 54 14.37 -2.56 4.32
CA ARG A 54 15.82 -2.65 4.63
C ARG A 54 16.08 -1.98 5.97
N LEU A 55 16.73 -2.71 6.87
CA LEU A 55 17.09 -2.25 8.21
C LEU A 55 18.47 -2.85 8.57
N ASP A 56 19.44 -2.01 8.83
CA ASP A 56 20.79 -2.41 9.25
C ASP A 56 21.42 -3.51 8.38
N GLY A 57 21.29 -3.35 7.05
CA GLY A 57 21.83 -4.29 6.07
C GLY A 57 21.01 -5.57 5.87
N ASN A 58 19.95 -5.77 6.64
CA ASN A 58 19.01 -6.89 6.46
C ASN A 58 17.80 -6.48 5.62
N SER A 59 17.31 -7.39 4.80
CA SER A 59 16.09 -7.21 4.01
C SER A 59 14.97 -8.10 4.53
N PHE A 60 13.81 -7.50 4.73
CA PHE A 60 12.57 -8.17 5.13
C PHE A 60 11.54 -7.97 4.03
N TYR A 61 10.97 -9.05 3.54
CA TYR A 61 10.01 -9.01 2.46
C TYR A 61 8.58 -9.20 2.98
N TYR A 62 7.66 -8.64 2.24
CA TYR A 62 6.23 -8.89 2.39
C TYR A 62 5.59 -8.91 1.01
N THR A 63 4.79 -9.95 0.75
CA THR A 63 3.93 -10.03 -0.44
C THR A 63 2.50 -10.29 0.00
N GLY A 64 1.56 -9.57 -0.58
CA GLY A 64 0.14 -9.76 -0.36
C GLY A 64 -0.64 -9.66 -1.67
N LYS A 65 -1.63 -10.55 -1.82
CA LYS A 65 -2.56 -10.56 -2.93
C LYS A 65 -3.99 -10.64 -2.40
N SER A 66 -4.91 -9.93 -3.02
CA SER A 66 -6.31 -9.86 -2.55
C SER A 66 -7.21 -9.21 -3.59
N CYS A 67 -8.50 -9.14 -3.27
CA CYS A 67 -9.46 -8.26 -3.93
C CYS A 67 -9.42 -6.86 -3.32
N LEU A 68 -9.75 -5.85 -4.13
CA LEU A 68 -9.80 -4.45 -3.71
C LEU A 68 -10.85 -3.68 -4.51
N GLN A 69 -11.36 -2.60 -3.93
CA GLN A 69 -12.17 -1.64 -4.68
C GLN A 69 -11.30 -0.90 -5.70
N PRO A 70 -11.72 -0.75 -6.97
CA PRO A 70 -10.89 -0.13 -8.02
C PRO A 70 -10.34 1.25 -7.65
N LYS A 71 -11.15 2.10 -7.03
CA LYS A 71 -10.76 3.46 -6.58
C LYS A 71 -9.63 3.48 -5.52
N ASN A 72 -9.36 2.33 -4.90
CA ASN A 72 -8.34 2.19 -3.86
C ASN A 72 -7.07 1.54 -4.38
N CYS A 73 -7.05 1.11 -5.65
CA CYS A 73 -5.87 0.51 -6.26
C CYS A 73 -5.09 1.56 -7.04
N GLU A 74 -3.92 1.86 -6.58
CA GLU A 74 -3.02 2.83 -7.17
C GLU A 74 -1.72 2.12 -7.53
N PRO A 75 -1.56 1.72 -8.81
CA PRO A 75 -0.41 0.94 -9.23
C PRO A 75 0.86 1.78 -9.32
N GLY A 76 1.98 1.12 -9.21
CA GLY A 76 3.30 1.65 -9.42
C GLY A 76 4.26 1.45 -8.25
N PRO A 77 5.54 1.67 -8.52
CA PRO A 77 6.57 1.59 -7.51
C PRO A 77 6.58 2.84 -6.63
N PHE A 78 6.97 2.67 -5.37
CA PHE A 78 7.33 3.77 -4.49
C PHE A 78 8.45 3.40 -3.53
N SER A 79 9.13 4.41 -3.01
CA SER A 79 10.13 4.28 -1.97
C SER A 79 9.85 5.25 -0.82
N LEU A 80 10.26 4.86 0.38
CA LEU A 80 10.19 5.64 1.60
C LEU A 80 11.50 5.46 2.36
N THR A 81 12.19 6.55 2.65
CA THR A 81 13.36 6.55 3.54
C THR A 81 12.96 7.14 4.89
N TYR A 82 13.13 6.35 5.93
CA TYR A 82 12.91 6.70 7.32
C TYR A 82 14.23 7.09 8.00
N PRO A 83 14.15 7.69 9.20
CA PRO A 83 15.31 7.81 10.08
C PRO A 83 15.99 6.46 10.31
N HIS A 84 17.27 6.50 10.73
CA HIS A 84 18.11 5.31 10.98
C HIS A 84 18.32 4.40 9.77
N ASN A 85 18.38 4.98 8.55
CA ASN A 85 18.61 4.23 7.31
C ASN A 85 17.59 3.10 7.04
N VAL A 86 16.41 3.20 7.64
CA VAL A 86 15.32 2.29 7.29
C VAL A 86 14.72 2.72 5.96
N THR A 87 14.71 1.83 4.98
CA THR A 87 14.13 2.08 3.66
C THR A 87 13.03 1.06 3.38
N VAL A 88 11.91 1.55 2.89
CA VAL A 88 10.81 0.70 2.38
C VAL A 88 10.68 0.92 0.89
N LEU A 89 10.80 -0.16 0.14
CA LEU A 89 10.58 -0.22 -1.30
C LEU A 89 9.34 -1.05 -1.55
N ALA A 90 8.40 -0.55 -2.32
CA ALA A 90 7.19 -1.31 -2.63
C ALA A 90 6.77 -1.14 -4.08
N ASN A 91 6.12 -2.16 -4.60
CA ASN A 91 5.46 -2.12 -5.90
C ASN A 91 4.04 -2.66 -5.76
N ILE A 92 3.12 -2.02 -6.48
CA ILE A 92 1.70 -2.36 -6.49
C ILE A 92 1.28 -2.60 -7.93
N ALA A 93 0.63 -3.74 -8.18
CA ALA A 93 -0.02 -4.03 -9.44
C ALA A 93 -1.52 -4.22 -9.22
N CYS A 94 -2.31 -3.72 -10.17
CA CYS A 94 -3.76 -3.81 -10.19
C CYS A 94 -4.22 -4.40 -11.53
N CYS A 95 -5.23 -5.25 -11.50
CA CYS A 95 -5.84 -5.80 -12.71
C CYS A 95 -7.29 -6.22 -12.43
N ASP A 96 -8.08 -6.48 -13.46
CA ASP A 96 -9.54 -6.62 -13.39
C ASP A 96 -10.11 -7.86 -14.11
N THR A 97 -9.26 -8.85 -14.36
CA THR A 97 -9.68 -10.14 -14.95
C THR A 97 -9.39 -11.28 -13.98
N ASP A 98 -10.11 -12.39 -14.12
CA ASP A 98 -9.98 -13.54 -13.22
C ASP A 98 -8.54 -14.07 -13.19
N GLY A 99 -7.99 -14.20 -11.97
CA GLY A 99 -6.66 -14.71 -11.74
C GLY A 99 -5.51 -13.84 -12.26
N CYS A 100 -5.77 -12.62 -12.71
CA CYS A 100 -4.76 -11.75 -13.32
C CYS A 100 -3.62 -11.36 -12.38
N ASN A 101 -3.80 -11.46 -11.08
CA ASN A 101 -2.77 -11.22 -10.08
C ASN A 101 -1.91 -12.46 -9.76
N ALA A 102 -2.00 -13.51 -10.60
CA ALA A 102 -1.09 -14.66 -10.50
C ALA A 102 0.37 -14.25 -10.82
N GLY A 103 1.32 -15.03 -10.29
CA GLY A 103 2.76 -14.76 -10.47
C GLY A 103 3.30 -13.70 -9.49
N ALA A 104 4.54 -13.28 -9.73
CA ALA A 104 5.26 -12.32 -8.92
C ALA A 104 5.46 -10.99 -9.65
N ILE A 105 5.49 -9.90 -8.91
CA ILE A 105 5.93 -8.59 -9.40
C ILE A 105 7.28 -8.22 -8.75
N PRO A 106 8.17 -7.50 -9.45
CA PRO A 106 9.48 -7.19 -8.89
C PRO A 106 9.40 -6.11 -7.81
N VAL A 107 10.26 -6.22 -6.80
CA VAL A 107 10.58 -5.10 -5.91
C VAL A 107 11.31 -4.03 -6.73
N PRO A 108 10.98 -2.74 -6.58
CA PRO A 108 11.66 -1.69 -7.34
C PRO A 108 13.11 -1.54 -6.91
N THR A 109 13.98 -1.24 -7.88
CA THR A 109 15.34 -0.82 -7.61
C THR A 109 15.36 0.70 -7.42
N VAL A 110 16.07 1.18 -6.39
CA VAL A 110 16.21 2.61 -6.12
C VAL A 110 17.67 2.96 -5.89
N SER A 111 18.02 4.20 -6.24
CA SER A 111 19.32 4.75 -5.92
C SER A 111 19.36 5.18 -4.46
N SER A 112 20.43 4.84 -3.74
CA SER A 112 20.71 5.31 -2.38
C SER A 112 21.53 6.63 -2.37
N VAL A 113 21.81 7.18 -3.54
CA VAL A 113 22.59 8.44 -3.66
C VAL A 113 21.70 9.60 -3.22
N PRO A 114 22.16 10.47 -2.29
CA PRO A 114 21.44 11.67 -1.92
C PRO A 114 21.17 12.56 -3.13
N ASN A 115 19.94 13.09 -3.23
CA ASN A 115 19.49 13.88 -4.38
C ASN A 115 19.47 15.39 -4.11
N GLY A 116 20.05 15.83 -2.98
CA GLY A 116 20.12 17.23 -2.58
C GLY A 116 18.81 17.78 -1.97
N ARG A 117 17.81 16.93 -1.74
CA ARG A 117 16.59 17.28 -1.03
C ARG A 117 16.62 16.76 0.40
N GLN A 118 15.76 17.34 1.25
CA GLN A 118 15.70 16.95 2.66
C GLN A 118 14.28 17.08 3.21
N CYS A 119 13.98 16.26 4.22
CA CYS A 119 12.70 16.27 4.92
C CYS A 119 12.89 16.35 6.44
N PRO A 120 11.91 16.79 7.21
CA PRO A 120 11.91 16.61 8.65
C PRO A 120 12.11 15.13 8.98
N SER A 121 12.77 14.86 10.11
CA SER A 121 13.15 13.52 10.49
C SER A 121 12.66 13.21 11.90
N PHE A 122 11.58 12.48 12.01
CA PHE A 122 11.11 11.94 13.29
C PHE A 122 10.35 10.62 13.10
N LEU A 123 10.34 9.81 14.13
CA LEU A 123 9.60 8.56 14.20
C LEU A 123 9.08 8.34 15.61
N ARG A 124 7.81 8.04 15.76
CA ARG A 124 7.16 7.62 17.00
C ARG A 124 6.34 6.35 16.73
N VAL A 125 6.60 5.30 17.51
CA VAL A 125 5.82 4.07 17.48
C VAL A 125 5.50 3.67 18.91
N GLY A 126 4.24 3.74 19.29
CA GLY A 126 3.81 3.53 20.68
C GLY A 126 4.44 4.54 21.62
N SER A 127 5.16 4.05 22.65
CA SER A 127 5.94 4.86 23.59
C SER A 127 7.34 5.23 23.07
N TYR A 128 7.82 4.57 22.03
CA TYR A 128 9.10 4.89 21.41
C TYR A 128 8.98 6.20 20.64
N PHE A 129 9.81 7.16 20.97
CA PHE A 129 9.89 8.44 20.30
C PHE A 129 11.33 8.75 19.95
N TRP A 130 11.60 8.88 18.66
CA TRP A 130 12.84 9.40 18.13
C TRP A 130 12.58 10.76 17.48
N ASN A 131 13.11 11.79 18.08
CA ASN A 131 13.14 13.12 17.49
C ASN A 131 14.55 13.37 16.98
N GLY A 132 14.76 13.07 15.71
CA GLY A 132 15.97 13.50 15.04
C GLY A 132 16.00 15.01 15.00
N LYS A 133 16.88 15.60 15.80
CA LYS A 133 17.19 17.03 15.73
C LYS A 133 17.87 17.37 14.39
N GLY A 134 17.26 17.01 13.30
CA GLY A 134 17.87 17.16 11.99
C GLY A 134 16.91 16.95 10.84
N VAL A 135 17.46 16.99 9.71
CA VAL A 135 16.80 16.70 8.43
C VAL A 135 17.27 15.35 7.93
N LEU A 136 16.37 14.64 7.27
CA LEU A 136 16.64 13.41 6.57
C LEU A 136 17.01 13.77 5.13
N ALA A 137 18.17 13.37 4.66
CA ALA A 137 18.55 13.50 3.25
C ALA A 137 17.73 12.50 2.42
N CYS A 138 17.03 13.01 1.40
CA CYS A 138 16.30 12.17 0.46
C CYS A 138 17.23 11.58 -0.60
N THR A 139 16.88 10.40 -1.11
CA THR A 139 17.72 9.64 -2.05
C THR A 139 16.99 9.35 -3.36
N GLY A 140 17.74 9.16 -4.43
CA GLY A 140 17.20 8.74 -5.72
C GLY A 140 16.01 9.61 -6.20
N ALA A 141 14.86 9.01 -6.43
CA ALA A 141 13.65 9.66 -6.90
C ALA A 141 12.75 10.22 -5.78
N GLU A 142 13.21 10.25 -4.54
CA GLU A 142 12.43 10.77 -3.41
C GLU A 142 12.43 12.30 -3.43
N ASP A 143 11.38 12.88 -3.94
CA ASP A 143 11.23 14.34 -4.13
C ASP A 143 10.12 14.95 -3.26
N HIS A 144 9.53 14.15 -2.36
CA HIS A 144 8.48 14.58 -1.44
C HIS A 144 8.83 14.24 0.01
N CYS A 145 8.28 15.06 0.91
CA CYS A 145 8.22 14.76 2.33
C CYS A 145 6.84 14.18 2.65
N VAL A 146 6.84 13.03 3.31
CA VAL A 146 5.63 12.35 3.76
C VAL A 146 5.57 12.41 5.28
N VAL A 147 4.54 13.04 5.81
CA VAL A 147 4.26 13.09 7.25
C VAL A 147 2.94 12.40 7.50
N GLU A 148 2.95 11.37 8.30
CA GLU A 148 1.73 10.60 8.59
C GLU A 148 1.63 10.24 10.07
N SER A 149 0.39 10.11 10.51
CA SER A 149 0.03 9.64 11.85
C SER A 149 -1.09 8.62 11.75
N GLY A 150 -1.06 7.62 12.61
CA GLY A 150 -2.06 6.58 12.57
C GLY A 150 -1.95 5.55 13.68
N ILE A 151 -2.59 4.43 13.43
CA ILE A 151 -2.61 3.26 14.31
C ILE A 151 -2.17 2.06 13.48
N LEU A 152 -1.20 1.31 13.98
CA LEU A 152 -0.80 0.01 13.50
C LEU A 152 -1.32 -1.06 14.47
N ALA A 153 -2.20 -1.93 14.00
CA ALA A 153 -2.66 -3.08 14.74
C ALA A 153 -1.95 -4.34 14.24
N LEU A 154 -1.32 -5.07 15.15
CA LEU A 154 -0.59 -6.32 14.91
C LEU A 154 -1.24 -7.40 15.79
N GLY A 155 -2.27 -8.07 15.30
CA GLY A 155 -3.09 -8.95 16.12
C GLY A 155 -3.75 -8.18 17.26
N ASN A 156 -3.37 -8.50 18.51
CA ASN A 156 -3.89 -7.85 19.71
C ASN A 156 -3.09 -6.59 20.14
N ILE A 157 -2.00 -6.29 19.46
CA ILE A 157 -1.15 -5.15 19.78
C ILE A 157 -1.59 -3.95 18.95
N ILE A 158 -1.90 -2.84 19.63
CA ILE A 158 -2.27 -1.58 18.98
C ILE A 158 -1.20 -0.54 19.30
N LEU A 159 -0.55 -0.04 18.26
CA LEU A 159 0.52 0.96 18.36
C LEU A 159 0.09 2.23 17.63
N ARG A 160 0.24 3.36 18.28
CA ARG A 160 0.17 4.66 17.59
C ARG A 160 1.49 4.91 16.91
N ASN A 161 1.45 5.35 15.66
CA ASN A 161 2.62 5.73 14.89
C ASN A 161 2.50 7.17 14.38
N THR A 162 3.61 7.86 14.31
CA THR A 162 3.77 9.14 13.63
C THR A 162 5.17 9.17 13.06
N ALA A 163 5.31 9.51 11.79
CA ALA A 163 6.60 9.56 11.11
C ALA A 163 6.66 10.72 10.12
N ALA A 164 7.85 11.29 9.98
CA ALA A 164 8.21 12.13 8.86
C ALA A 164 9.39 11.52 8.13
N ARG A 165 9.31 11.45 6.82
CA ARG A 165 10.24 10.71 5.97
C ARG A 165 10.29 11.27 4.55
N CYS A 166 11.33 10.91 3.82
CA CYS A 166 11.37 11.11 2.36
C CYS A 166 10.52 10.06 1.65
N GLY A 167 9.93 10.42 0.53
CA GLY A 167 9.18 9.53 -0.32
C GLY A 167 9.25 9.91 -1.79
N SER A 168 9.19 8.90 -2.64
CA SER A 168 8.99 9.10 -4.08
C SER A 168 7.55 9.52 -4.38
N PRO A 169 7.22 10.06 -5.58
CA PRO A 169 5.87 10.53 -5.92
C PRO A 169 4.76 9.51 -5.63
N GLY A 170 4.98 8.22 -5.93
CA GLY A 170 4.04 7.14 -5.63
C GLY A 170 3.75 6.94 -4.14
N ALA A 171 4.62 7.44 -3.24
CA ALA A 171 4.39 7.37 -1.80
C ALA A 171 3.39 8.42 -1.30
N CYS A 172 3.10 9.45 -2.10
CA CYS A 172 2.18 10.54 -1.77
C CYS A 172 0.71 10.23 -2.05
N VAL A 173 0.48 9.15 -2.72
CA VAL A 173 -0.85 8.74 -3.10
C VAL A 173 -1.73 8.54 -1.89
N LYS A 174 -2.97 9.02 -1.95
CA LYS A 174 -3.96 9.13 -0.86
C LYS A 174 -3.96 7.93 0.08
N ARG A 175 -3.26 8.06 1.21
CA ARG A 175 -3.09 6.99 2.20
C ARG A 175 -4.06 7.08 3.38
N LEU A 176 -5.08 7.94 3.30
CA LEU A 176 -6.15 8.02 4.31
C LEU A 176 -7.11 6.82 4.21
N LEU A 177 -6.59 5.62 4.11
CA LEU A 177 -7.39 4.41 3.97
C LEU A 177 -6.94 3.36 4.99
N LEU A 178 -7.94 2.65 5.50
CA LEU A 178 -7.72 1.42 6.24
C LEU A 178 -6.92 0.46 5.33
N LYS A 179 -5.65 0.24 5.65
CA LYS A 179 -4.80 -0.70 4.93
C LYS A 179 -4.72 -2.00 5.70
N LYS A 180 -5.34 -3.03 5.16
CA LYS A 180 -5.20 -4.39 5.64
C LYS A 180 -4.09 -5.06 4.85
N TYR A 181 -2.89 -5.15 5.44
CA TYR A 181 -1.73 -5.72 4.76
C TYR A 181 -1.71 -7.25 4.76
N ALA A 182 -2.21 -7.87 5.82
CA ALA A 182 -2.28 -9.32 5.96
C ALA A 182 -3.29 -9.70 7.05
N LYS A 183 -3.58 -11.00 7.19
CA LYS A 183 -4.40 -11.49 8.30
C LYS A 183 -3.77 -11.06 9.63
N GLY A 184 -4.44 -10.17 10.36
CA GLY A 184 -3.99 -9.65 11.65
C GLY A 184 -3.09 -8.41 11.61
N VAL A 185 -2.79 -7.84 10.43
CA VAL A 185 -2.05 -6.58 10.30
C VAL A 185 -2.94 -5.54 9.64
N VAL A 186 -3.28 -4.49 10.39
CA VAL A 186 -4.13 -3.39 9.91
C VAL A 186 -3.46 -2.07 10.24
N GLU A 187 -3.32 -1.20 9.25
CA GLU A 187 -2.91 0.18 9.45
C GLU A 187 -4.08 1.11 9.16
N ILE A 188 -4.32 2.03 10.09
CA ILE A 188 -5.32 3.09 9.95
C ILE A 188 -4.57 4.41 10.03
N LEU A 189 -4.50 5.14 8.93
CA LEU A 189 -3.93 6.48 8.92
C LEU A 189 -5.00 7.48 9.31
N SER A 190 -4.73 8.27 10.34
CA SER A 190 -5.59 9.37 10.78
C SER A 190 -5.27 10.67 10.07
N GLN A 191 -4.00 10.87 9.72
CA GLN A 191 -3.51 12.02 8.99
C GLN A 191 -2.38 11.61 8.05
N ALA A 192 -2.35 12.20 6.87
CA ALA A 192 -1.23 12.14 5.95
C ALA A 192 -1.07 13.49 5.25
N LYS A 193 0.13 14.04 5.28
CA LYS A 193 0.53 15.21 4.50
C LYS A 193 1.66 14.80 3.58
N CYS A 194 1.60 15.24 2.35
CA CYS A 194 2.66 15.08 1.38
C CYS A 194 2.92 16.41 0.69
N TYR A 195 4.16 16.83 0.63
CA TYR A 195 4.57 18.09 0.02
C TYR A 195 5.95 17.93 -0.61
N PRO A 196 6.29 18.76 -1.63
CA PRO A 196 7.60 18.71 -2.27
C PRO A 196 8.73 18.88 -1.28
N ALA A 197 9.73 18.01 -1.34
CA ALA A 197 10.89 18.07 -0.46
C ALA A 197 11.76 19.30 -0.82
N PRO A 198 12.06 20.19 0.14
CA PRO A 198 12.91 21.34 -0.10
C PRO A 198 14.36 20.91 -0.43
N ARG A 199 15.09 21.76 -1.13
CA ARG A 199 16.53 21.55 -1.37
C ARG A 199 17.31 21.80 -0.08
N ALA A 200 18.38 21.04 0.12
CA ALA A 200 19.33 21.25 1.20
C ALA A 200 19.88 22.69 1.15
N GLY A 201 19.84 23.44 2.28
CA GLY A 201 20.25 24.84 2.36
C GLY A 201 19.14 25.87 2.14
N GLY A 202 17.95 25.47 1.68
CA GLY A 202 16.75 26.32 1.72
C GLY A 202 16.08 26.18 3.09
N GLY A 203 15.77 27.32 3.75
CA GLY A 203 15.09 27.28 5.05
C GLY A 203 13.82 26.42 4.97
N ILE A 204 13.65 25.53 5.93
CA ILE A 204 12.43 24.74 6.08
C ILE A 204 11.36 25.72 6.52
N GLY A 205 10.52 26.18 5.58
CA GLY A 205 9.30 26.89 5.95
C GLY A 205 8.44 25.96 6.79
N GLU A 206 8.21 26.33 8.05
CA GLU A 206 7.21 25.64 8.88
C GLU A 206 5.84 25.71 8.16
N PRO A 207 5.11 24.59 8.11
CA PRO A 207 3.75 24.55 7.56
C PRO A 207 2.73 25.18 8.48
#